data_edcd104c406121ca94a1dbcdedca13e9
#
_entry.id   edcd104c406121ca94a1dbcdedca13e9
#
_cell.length_a   1.000
_cell.length_b   1.000
_cell.length_c   1.000
_cell.angle_alpha   90.00
_cell.angle_beta   90.00
_cell.angle_gamma   90.00
#
_symmetry.space_group_name_H-M   'P 1'
#
loop_
_entity.id
_entity.type
_entity.pdbx_description
1 polymer ?
#
loop_
_entity_poly.entity_id
_entity_poly.type
_entity_poly.pdbx_seq_one_letter_code
_entity_poly.pdbx_strand_id
1 'polypeptide(L)'
;MQTFKPFDRYVCVGDTRRVDVGPLTIVATIEADNVSTPYDYDADCRDEWERGDWFYCGVVLSVYCGYTRLDDNAAALWGVEANYPGSDHTYLSDVANELLPEAIQHGQAILKKLRSAA
;
A
#
# COMPACT_ATOMS: atom_id res chain seq x y z
N MET A 1 -6.75 16.18 -8.74
CA MET A 1 -5.73 15.13 -8.64
C MET A 1 -6.38 13.80 -8.30
N GLN A 2 -6.00 12.74 -8.98
CA GLN A 2 -6.56 11.42 -8.70
C GLN A 2 -6.00 10.86 -7.40
N THR A 3 -6.84 10.18 -6.65
CA THR A 3 -6.48 9.52 -5.40
C THR A 3 -7.07 8.12 -5.38
N PHE A 4 -6.52 7.25 -4.54
CA PHE A 4 -7.12 5.94 -4.29
C PHE A 4 -8.44 6.10 -3.54
N LYS A 5 -9.41 5.26 -3.89
CA LYS A 5 -10.62 5.11 -3.09
C LYS A 5 -10.26 4.49 -1.74
N PRO A 6 -11.00 4.79 -0.66
CA PRO A 6 -10.74 4.16 0.63
C PRO A 6 -10.81 2.64 0.57
N PHE A 7 -9.95 1.99 1.35
CA PHE A 7 -10.08 0.56 1.59
C PHE A 7 -11.34 0.27 2.40
N ASP A 8 -11.82 -0.96 2.30
CA ASP A 8 -12.96 -1.40 3.08
C ASP A 8 -12.67 -1.33 4.59
N ARG A 9 -13.74 -1.36 5.41
CA ARG A 9 -13.61 -1.27 6.86
C ARG A 9 -12.67 -2.31 7.45
N TYR A 10 -12.71 -3.54 6.91
CA TYR A 10 -11.77 -4.60 7.24
C TYR A 10 -11.00 -4.96 5.99
N VAL A 11 -9.70 -5.06 6.13
CA VAL A 11 -8.82 -5.39 5.02
C VAL A 11 -8.21 -6.78 5.22
N CYS A 12 -7.88 -7.40 4.09
CA CYS A 12 -7.15 -8.65 4.03
C CYS A 12 -5.87 -8.45 3.24
N VAL A 13 -4.86 -9.26 3.54
CA VAL A 13 -3.67 -9.33 2.69
C VAL A 13 -4.10 -9.64 1.25
N GLY A 14 -3.62 -8.87 0.31
CA GLY A 14 -3.98 -8.98 -1.10
C GLY A 14 -5.07 -8.01 -1.56
N ASP A 15 -5.71 -7.29 -0.66
CA ASP A 15 -6.66 -6.23 -1.04
C ASP A 15 -5.95 -5.13 -1.80
N THR A 16 -6.59 -4.62 -2.85
CA THR A 16 -5.99 -3.62 -3.73
C THR A 16 -6.92 -2.45 -3.98
N ARG A 17 -6.30 -1.32 -4.30
CA ARG A 17 -6.95 -0.15 -4.90
C ARG A 17 -6.10 0.30 -6.07
N ARG A 18 -6.74 0.88 -7.07
CA ARG A 18 -6.02 1.30 -8.27
C ARG A 18 -6.40 2.73 -8.65
N VAL A 19 -5.46 3.42 -9.30
CA VAL A 19 -5.68 4.73 -9.88
C VAL A 19 -4.95 4.81 -11.22
N ASP A 20 -5.57 5.45 -12.20
CA ASP A 20 -4.97 5.67 -13.51
C ASP A 20 -4.47 7.12 -13.60
N VAL A 21 -3.21 7.28 -14.00
CA VAL A 21 -2.57 8.60 -14.14
C VAL A 21 -1.88 8.64 -15.50
N GLY A 22 -2.53 9.27 -16.50
CA GLY A 22 -2.04 9.25 -17.87
C GLY A 22 -1.90 7.81 -18.37
N PRO A 23 -0.73 7.44 -18.91
CA PRO A 23 -0.49 6.06 -19.39
C PRO A 23 -0.22 5.06 -18.29
N LEU A 24 -0.12 5.52 -17.03
CA LEU A 24 0.25 4.66 -15.89
C LEU A 24 -0.98 4.21 -15.13
N THR A 25 -0.92 2.98 -14.61
CA THR A 25 -1.83 2.48 -13.60
C THR A 25 -1.01 2.20 -12.34
N ILE A 26 -1.42 2.77 -11.22
CA ILE A 26 -0.79 2.53 -9.93
C ILE A 26 -1.74 1.69 -9.08
N VAL A 27 -1.21 0.62 -8.49
CA VAL A 27 -1.97 -0.32 -7.65
C VAL A 27 -1.39 -0.30 -6.25
N ALA A 28 -2.22 0.03 -5.28
CA ALA A 28 -1.88 -0.08 -3.86
C ALA A 28 -2.36 -1.45 -3.36
N THR A 29 -1.46 -2.22 -2.79
CA THR A 29 -1.74 -3.58 -2.28
C THR A 29 -1.43 -3.64 -0.80
N ILE A 30 -2.31 -4.29 -0.04
CA ILE A 30 -2.05 -4.63 1.36
C ILE A 30 -1.24 -5.91 1.37
N GLU A 31 -0.01 -5.86 1.88
CA GLU A 31 0.88 -7.01 1.99
C GLU A 31 1.16 -7.35 3.44
N ALA A 32 1.42 -8.63 3.73
CA ALA A 32 1.74 -9.06 5.08
C ALA A 32 3.09 -8.51 5.52
N ASP A 33 3.14 -7.98 6.75
CA ASP A 33 4.39 -7.60 7.42
C ASP A 33 4.64 -8.61 8.55
N ASN A 34 5.59 -9.51 8.35
CA ASN A 34 5.92 -10.57 9.29
C ASN A 34 7.09 -10.21 10.21
N VAL A 35 7.55 -8.97 10.15
CA VAL A 35 8.70 -8.49 10.93
C VAL A 35 8.28 -7.61 12.09
N SER A 36 7.31 -6.72 11.88
CA SER A 36 6.84 -5.79 12.91
C SER A 36 6.11 -6.52 14.03
N THR A 37 6.33 -6.09 15.27
CA THR A 37 5.72 -6.67 16.46
C THR A 37 5.28 -5.57 17.42
N PRO A 38 4.20 -5.79 18.21
CA PRO A 38 3.69 -4.78 19.13
C PRO A 38 4.33 -4.86 20.54
N TYR A 39 5.65 -4.99 20.62
CA TYR A 39 6.32 -5.16 21.94
C TYR A 39 6.15 -3.96 22.86
N ASP A 40 6.01 -2.75 22.29
CA ASP A 40 5.82 -1.52 23.05
C ASP A 40 4.36 -1.23 23.39
N TYR A 41 3.44 -2.07 22.94
CA TYR A 41 2.01 -1.93 23.19
C TYR A 41 1.65 -2.58 24.52
N ASP A 42 0.49 -2.20 25.08
CA ASP A 42 -0.01 -2.85 26.30
C ASP A 42 -0.38 -4.31 26.04
N ALA A 43 -0.59 -5.07 27.13
CA ALA A 43 -0.84 -6.50 27.04
C ALA A 43 -2.10 -6.84 26.26
N ASP A 44 -3.17 -6.03 26.39
CA ASP A 44 -4.43 -6.28 25.71
C ASP A 44 -4.27 -6.15 24.20
N CYS A 45 -3.55 -5.13 23.74
CA CYS A 45 -3.28 -4.92 22.31
C CYS A 45 -2.41 -6.05 21.73
N ARG A 46 -1.41 -6.51 22.50
CA ARG A 46 -0.56 -7.64 22.07
C ARG A 46 -1.35 -8.94 21.99
N ASP A 47 -2.22 -9.19 22.95
CA ASP A 47 -3.05 -10.39 22.97
C ASP A 47 -4.02 -10.40 21.77
N GLU A 48 -4.61 -9.26 21.44
CA GLU A 48 -5.47 -9.11 20.25
C GLU A 48 -4.69 -9.38 18.97
N TRP A 49 -3.45 -8.88 18.86
CA TRP A 49 -2.58 -9.15 17.72
C TRP A 49 -2.23 -10.63 17.61
N GLU A 50 -1.90 -11.28 18.73
CA GLU A 50 -1.60 -12.72 18.74
C GLU A 50 -2.81 -13.57 18.33
N ARG A 51 -4.03 -13.12 18.65
CA ARG A 51 -5.27 -13.79 18.20
C ARG A 51 -5.61 -13.52 16.75
N GLY A 52 -4.94 -12.57 16.11
CA GLY A 52 -5.23 -12.18 14.74
C GLY A 52 -6.37 -11.17 14.59
N ASP A 53 -6.77 -10.50 15.67
CA ASP A 53 -7.81 -9.46 15.60
C ASP A 53 -7.34 -8.26 14.79
N TRP A 54 -6.05 -7.99 14.80
CA TRP A 54 -5.39 -7.01 13.95
C TRP A 54 -4.00 -7.52 13.55
N PHE A 55 -3.40 -6.89 12.55
CA PHE A 55 -2.08 -7.30 12.06
C PHE A 55 -1.29 -6.11 11.54
N TYR A 56 0.01 -6.30 11.37
CA TYR A 56 0.84 -5.34 10.65
C TYR A 56 0.84 -5.65 9.17
N CYS A 57 0.79 -4.59 8.36
CA CYS A 57 0.87 -4.72 6.93
C CYS A 57 1.86 -3.73 6.33
N GLY A 58 2.20 -3.97 5.07
CA GLY A 58 2.79 -2.97 4.19
C GLY A 58 1.71 -2.48 3.23
N VAL A 59 1.74 -1.20 2.95
CA VAL A 59 1.01 -0.61 1.83
C VAL A 59 2.03 -0.43 0.72
N VAL A 60 1.90 -1.21 -0.35
CA VAL A 60 2.90 -1.28 -1.42
C VAL A 60 2.27 -0.83 -2.72
N LEU A 61 2.94 0.11 -3.40
CA LEU A 61 2.48 0.65 -4.68
C LEU A 61 3.30 0.07 -5.82
N SER A 62 2.59 -0.56 -6.77
CA SER A 62 3.14 -1.09 -8.01
C SER A 62 2.71 -0.20 -9.17
N VAL A 63 3.53 -0.12 -10.21
CA VAL A 63 3.27 0.72 -11.39
C VAL A 63 3.22 -0.14 -12.64
N TYR A 64 2.18 0.07 -13.43
CA TYR A 64 1.96 -0.61 -14.70
C TYR A 64 1.80 0.41 -15.84
N CYS A 65 2.16 0.00 -17.03
CA CYS A 65 1.77 0.66 -18.28
C CYS A 65 1.09 -0.39 -19.16
N GLY A 66 -0.24 -0.28 -19.32
CA GLY A 66 -1.03 -1.34 -19.91
C GLY A 66 -0.92 -2.63 -19.07
N TYR A 67 -0.53 -3.72 -19.71
CA TYR A 67 -0.32 -5.01 -19.02
C TYR A 67 1.12 -5.22 -18.54
N THR A 68 2.01 -4.26 -18.80
CA THR A 68 3.40 -4.37 -18.42
C THR A 68 3.64 -3.79 -17.04
N ARG A 69 4.12 -4.61 -16.11
CA ARG A 69 4.52 -4.12 -14.79
C ARG A 69 5.89 -3.45 -14.92
N LEU A 70 5.95 -2.15 -14.60
CA LEU A 70 7.19 -1.38 -14.64
C LEU A 70 7.97 -1.50 -13.34
N ASP A 71 7.28 -1.54 -12.22
CA ASP A 71 7.89 -1.66 -10.89
C ASP A 71 6.89 -2.27 -9.94
N ASP A 72 7.26 -3.34 -9.24
CA ASP A 72 6.39 -3.99 -8.26
C ASP A 72 6.47 -3.36 -6.86
N ASN A 73 7.41 -2.45 -6.65
CA ASN A 73 7.60 -1.77 -5.38
C ASN A 73 8.17 -0.37 -5.65
N ALA A 74 7.34 0.48 -6.24
CA ALA A 74 7.72 1.85 -6.57
C ALA A 74 7.70 2.77 -5.34
N ALA A 75 6.89 2.44 -4.35
CA ALA A 75 6.81 3.12 -3.06
C ALA A 75 6.14 2.19 -2.07
N ALA A 76 6.55 2.22 -0.81
CA ALA A 76 5.96 1.37 0.22
C ALA A 76 6.14 1.97 1.61
N LEU A 77 5.21 1.63 2.51
CA LEU A 77 5.35 1.87 3.93
C LEU A 77 4.97 0.59 4.66
N TRP A 78 5.87 0.12 5.51
CA TRP A 78 5.70 -1.08 6.32
C TRP A 78 5.40 -0.73 7.78
N GLY A 79 4.98 -1.72 8.57
CA GLY A 79 4.66 -1.50 9.98
C GLY A 79 3.36 -0.74 10.19
N VAL A 80 2.43 -0.83 9.25
CA VAL A 80 1.14 -0.15 9.32
C VAL A 80 0.13 -1.10 9.96
N GLU A 81 -0.62 -0.60 10.93
CA GLU A 81 -1.65 -1.40 11.61
C GLU A 81 -2.87 -1.58 10.69
N ALA A 82 -3.33 -2.82 10.58
CA ALA A 82 -4.52 -3.15 9.81
C ALA A 82 -5.56 -3.78 10.74
N ASN A 83 -6.82 -3.38 10.60
CA ASN A 83 -7.94 -3.87 11.41
C ASN A 83 -7.79 -3.59 12.91
N TYR A 84 -7.02 -2.57 13.28
CA TYR A 84 -6.81 -2.22 14.68
C TYR A 84 -8.15 -1.91 15.35
N PRO A 85 -8.44 -2.50 16.52
CA PRO A 85 -9.73 -2.31 17.18
C PRO A 85 -10.04 -0.84 17.46
N GLY A 86 -11.26 -0.43 17.12
CA GLY A 86 -11.72 0.95 17.30
C GLY A 86 -11.30 1.92 16.20
N SER A 87 -10.49 1.49 15.24
CA SER A 87 -10.10 2.31 14.10
C SER A 87 -11.12 2.20 12.97
N ASP A 88 -11.31 3.28 12.21
CA ASP A 88 -12.07 3.27 10.97
C ASP A 88 -11.23 2.93 9.74
N HIS A 89 -9.92 2.76 9.93
CA HIS A 89 -8.93 2.37 8.90
C HIS A 89 -8.75 3.36 7.75
N THR A 90 -9.19 4.60 7.90
CA THR A 90 -8.99 5.62 6.86
C THR A 90 -7.52 5.89 6.60
N TYR A 91 -6.66 5.68 7.59
CA TYR A 91 -5.23 5.91 7.47
C TYR A 91 -4.55 5.00 6.41
N LEU A 92 -5.11 3.84 6.09
CA LEU A 92 -4.56 2.97 5.04
C LEU A 92 -4.62 3.62 3.67
N SER A 93 -5.75 4.23 3.34
CA SER A 93 -5.87 4.98 2.08
C SER A 93 -5.09 6.28 2.12
N ASP A 94 -4.99 6.92 3.29
CA ASP A 94 -4.16 8.11 3.46
C ASP A 94 -2.68 7.79 3.18
N VAL A 95 -2.18 6.67 3.72
CA VAL A 95 -0.81 6.20 3.44
C VAL A 95 -0.62 5.96 1.95
N ALA A 96 -1.54 5.25 1.31
CA ALA A 96 -1.47 4.99 -0.13
C ALA A 96 -1.42 6.29 -0.94
N ASN A 97 -2.26 7.26 -0.59
CA ASN A 97 -2.30 8.56 -1.27
C ASN A 97 -1.05 9.41 -1.01
N GLU A 98 -0.43 9.29 0.15
CA GLU A 98 0.84 9.95 0.44
C GLU A 98 1.99 9.36 -0.37
N LEU A 99 1.97 8.05 -0.64
CA LEU A 99 2.98 7.35 -1.44
C LEU A 99 2.79 7.55 -2.95
N LEU A 100 1.60 7.95 -3.37
CA LEU A 100 1.25 8.02 -4.79
C LEU A 100 2.17 8.91 -5.63
N PRO A 101 2.55 10.13 -5.22
CA PRO A 101 3.45 10.97 -6.01
C PRO A 101 4.80 10.31 -6.28
N GLU A 102 5.38 9.62 -5.30
CA GLU A 102 6.64 8.91 -5.47
C GLU A 102 6.50 7.78 -6.50
N ALA A 103 5.44 6.99 -6.42
CA ALA A 103 5.19 5.92 -7.37
C ALA A 103 5.01 6.45 -8.79
N ILE A 104 4.30 7.55 -8.96
CA ILE A 104 4.12 8.21 -10.26
C ILE A 104 5.48 8.64 -10.82
N GLN A 105 6.32 9.29 -10.03
CA GLN A 105 7.65 9.72 -10.45
C GLN A 105 8.52 8.54 -10.89
N HIS A 106 8.51 7.45 -10.14
CA HIS A 106 9.21 6.23 -10.51
C HIS A 106 8.73 5.67 -11.85
N GLY A 107 7.42 5.57 -12.03
CA GLY A 107 6.83 5.07 -13.25
C GLY A 107 7.17 5.93 -14.47
N GLN A 108 7.09 7.25 -14.31
CA GLN A 108 7.43 8.21 -15.37
C GLN A 108 8.90 8.11 -15.75
N ALA A 109 9.81 7.94 -14.78
CA ALA A 109 11.24 7.80 -15.03
C ALA A 109 11.54 6.51 -15.80
N ILE A 110 10.93 5.39 -15.43
CA ILE A 110 11.09 4.11 -16.12
C ILE A 110 10.57 4.21 -17.55
N LEU A 111 9.38 4.77 -17.72
CA LEU A 111 8.75 4.90 -19.04
C LEU A 111 9.58 5.78 -19.98
N LYS A 112 10.16 6.85 -19.45
CA LYS A 112 11.06 7.73 -20.20
C LYS A 112 12.30 6.98 -20.68
N LYS A 113 12.91 6.17 -19.81
CA LYS A 113 14.07 5.34 -20.17
C LYS A 113 13.72 4.34 -21.27
N LEU A 114 12.59 3.66 -21.17
CA LEU A 114 12.13 2.69 -22.15
C LEU A 114 11.90 3.35 -23.52
N ARG A 115 11.29 4.52 -23.54
CA ARG A 115 11.04 5.28 -24.77
C ARG A 115 12.35 5.78 -25.41
N SER A 116 13.33 6.14 -24.59
CA SER A 116 14.64 6.60 -25.08
C SER A 116 15.48 5.47 -25.65
N ALA A 117 15.26 4.23 -25.21
CA ALA A 117 15.98 3.04 -25.67
C ALA A 117 15.37 2.47 -26.97
N ALA A 118 14.20 2.92 -27.36
CA ALA A 118 13.50 2.40 -28.55
C ALA A 118 14.07 2.94 -29.84
#